data_2cc5b69c97455840593926906fb3440e
#
_entry.id   2cc5b69c97455840593926906fb3440e
#
_cell.length_a   1.000
_cell.length_b   1.000
_cell.length_c   1.000
_cell.angle_alpha   90.00
_cell.angle_beta   90.00
_cell.angle_gamma   90.00
#
_symmetry.space_group_name_H-M   'P 1'
#
loop_
_entity.id
_entity.type
_entity.pdbx_description
1 polymer ?
#
loop_
_entity_poly.entity_id
_entity_poly.type
_entity_poly.pdbx_seq_one_letter_code
_entity_poly.pdbx_strand_id
1 'polypeptide(L)'
;AGELLHFDGLELRVLEKGEFGRARVEMRWQGDLAGLFLDQGHIPLPPYIHREDKSEDRTRYQTVYSREDKLGSVAAPTAGLHFTPQIMSALESRDIGLAEVTLYVGYGTFSPVRCEDIRDHVMHAEYAEVPEETARAISRAKAEGRPVVAVGTTTSRTLESMATALGGIGPFQGWTDIFIRP
;
A
#
# COMPACT_ATOMS: atom_id res chain seq x y z
N ALA A 1 26.06 -12.07 7.29
CA ALA A 1 26.37 -11.99 5.87
C ALA A 1 26.91 -13.32 5.39
N GLY A 2 26.65 -13.68 4.11
CA GLY A 2 27.09 -14.94 3.51
C GLY A 2 26.13 -16.13 3.64
N GLU A 3 25.05 -16.00 4.39
CA GLU A 3 24.01 -17.03 4.51
C GLU A 3 23.33 -17.28 3.14
N LEU A 4 23.20 -18.56 2.79
CA LEU A 4 22.52 -19.00 1.56
C LEU A 4 21.17 -19.58 1.93
N LEU A 5 20.13 -19.12 1.24
CA LEU A 5 18.78 -19.66 1.33
C LEU A 5 18.42 -20.26 -0.03
N HIS A 6 17.96 -21.50 -0.02
CA HIS A 6 17.60 -22.23 -1.22
C HIS A 6 16.09 -22.45 -1.27
N PHE A 7 15.52 -22.10 -2.41
CA PHE A 7 14.13 -22.34 -2.75
C PHE A 7 14.09 -23.09 -4.09
N ASP A 8 12.96 -23.64 -4.47
CA ASP A 8 12.82 -24.29 -5.76
C ASP A 8 12.97 -23.26 -6.90
N GLY A 9 14.04 -23.41 -7.68
CA GLY A 9 14.38 -22.47 -8.77
C GLY A 9 14.92 -21.11 -8.34
N LEU A 10 15.13 -20.82 -7.05
CA LEU A 10 15.63 -19.56 -6.53
C LEU A 10 16.67 -19.76 -5.42
N GLU A 11 17.79 -19.09 -5.52
CA GLU A 11 18.83 -19.01 -4.49
C GLU A 11 19.00 -17.55 -4.04
N LEU A 12 19.01 -17.33 -2.73
CA LEU A 12 19.28 -16.03 -2.14
C LEU A 12 20.57 -16.08 -1.32
N ARG A 13 21.47 -15.17 -1.56
CA ARG A 13 22.66 -14.94 -0.73
C ARG A 13 22.52 -13.65 0.05
N VAL A 14 22.50 -13.69 1.37
CA VAL A 14 22.47 -12.51 2.22
C VAL A 14 23.83 -11.81 2.16
N LEU A 15 23.87 -10.63 1.54
CA LEU A 15 25.08 -9.80 1.46
C LEU A 15 25.25 -8.94 2.71
N GLU A 16 24.16 -8.37 3.20
CA GLU A 16 24.17 -7.44 4.33
C GLU A 16 22.85 -7.54 5.10
N LYS A 17 22.91 -7.49 6.43
CA LYS A 17 21.74 -7.38 7.28
C LYS A 17 21.66 -5.93 7.78
N GLY A 18 20.53 -5.28 7.52
CA GLY A 18 20.20 -3.94 7.95
C GLY A 18 19.29 -3.94 9.18
N GLU A 19 18.87 -2.76 9.56
CA GLU A 19 17.92 -2.57 10.65
C GLU A 19 16.52 -3.04 10.30
N PHE A 20 15.72 -3.36 11.30
CA PHE A 20 14.29 -3.77 11.16
C PHE A 20 14.06 -4.98 10.26
N GLY A 21 15.01 -5.93 10.22
CA GLY A 21 14.88 -7.14 9.42
C GLY A 21 15.13 -6.96 7.92
N ARG A 22 15.54 -5.78 7.49
CA ARG A 22 15.96 -5.56 6.10
C ARG A 22 17.25 -6.33 5.82
N ALA A 23 17.37 -6.83 4.61
CA ALA A 23 18.60 -7.42 4.13
C ALA A 23 18.83 -7.06 2.66
N ARG A 24 20.09 -6.87 2.30
CA ARG A 24 20.49 -6.83 0.90
C ARG A 24 20.89 -8.24 0.49
N VAL A 25 20.29 -8.73 -0.57
CA VAL A 25 20.51 -10.09 -1.06
C VAL A 25 20.95 -10.06 -2.52
N GLU A 26 21.81 -11.01 -2.89
CA GLU A 26 22.04 -11.42 -4.27
C GLU A 26 21.08 -12.54 -4.58
N MET A 27 20.37 -12.43 -5.72
CA MET A 27 19.42 -13.46 -6.16
C MET A 27 19.92 -14.15 -7.41
N ARG A 28 19.79 -15.47 -7.46
CA ARG A 28 20.01 -16.29 -8.65
C ARG A 28 18.78 -17.14 -8.87
N TRP A 29 18.22 -17.09 -10.06
CA TRP A 29 16.99 -17.81 -10.38
C TRP A 29 17.01 -18.35 -11.81
N GLN A 30 16.10 -19.26 -12.08
CA GLN A 30 15.82 -19.79 -13.41
C GLN A 30 14.36 -19.57 -13.76
N GLY A 31 14.08 -19.18 -14.99
CA GLY A 31 12.73 -18.92 -15.47
C GLY A 31 12.14 -17.56 -15.06
N ASP A 32 10.84 -17.55 -14.78
CA ASP A 32 10.09 -16.35 -14.42
C ASP A 32 10.19 -16.06 -12.92
N LEU A 33 10.93 -15.01 -12.55
CA LEU A 33 11.10 -14.60 -11.16
C LEU A 33 9.77 -14.22 -10.48
N ALA A 34 8.88 -13.54 -11.21
CA ALA A 34 7.59 -13.13 -10.65
C ALA A 34 6.72 -14.35 -10.35
N GLY A 35 6.71 -15.35 -11.25
CA GLY A 35 6.05 -16.64 -11.02
C GLY A 35 6.60 -17.36 -9.80
N LEU A 36 7.93 -17.42 -9.62
CA LEU A 36 8.55 -18.04 -8.44
C LEU A 36 8.10 -17.38 -7.14
N PHE A 37 8.02 -16.04 -7.09
CA PHE A 37 7.51 -15.34 -5.90
C PHE A 37 6.02 -15.58 -5.68
N LEU A 38 5.22 -15.69 -6.72
CA LEU A 38 3.79 -15.97 -6.60
C LEU A 38 3.52 -17.40 -6.12
N ASP A 39 4.32 -18.35 -6.59
CA ASP A 39 4.12 -19.77 -6.27
C ASP A 39 4.63 -20.14 -4.87
N GLN A 40 5.79 -19.61 -4.47
CA GLN A 40 6.47 -19.96 -3.22
C GLN A 40 6.29 -18.91 -2.12
N GLY A 41 5.85 -17.70 -2.47
CA GLY A 41 5.66 -16.61 -1.53
C GLY A 41 4.39 -16.74 -0.70
N HIS A 42 4.46 -16.20 0.51
CA HIS A 42 3.35 -16.10 1.46
C HIS A 42 2.75 -14.71 1.47
N ILE A 43 1.45 -14.60 1.75
CA ILE A 43 0.80 -13.32 1.94
C ILE A 43 1.25 -12.75 3.30
N PRO A 44 1.86 -11.55 3.35
CA PRO A 44 2.28 -10.92 4.58
C PRO A 44 1.05 -10.43 5.38
N LEU A 45 0.41 -11.35 6.11
CA LEU A 45 -0.72 -11.00 6.96
C LEU A 45 -0.30 -10.04 8.08
N PRO A 46 -1.19 -9.13 8.50
CA PRO A 46 -0.93 -8.26 9.64
C PRO A 46 -0.56 -9.05 10.90
N PRO A 47 0.36 -8.55 11.75
CA PRO A 47 0.88 -9.28 12.91
C PRO A 47 -0.16 -9.69 13.95
N TYR A 48 -1.33 -9.07 13.97
CA TYR A 48 -2.44 -9.46 14.86
C TYR A 48 -3.22 -10.68 14.37
N ILE A 49 -2.95 -11.18 13.14
CA ILE A 49 -3.50 -12.42 12.62
C ILE A 49 -2.49 -13.53 12.95
N HIS A 50 -2.72 -14.24 14.05
CA HIS A 50 -1.80 -15.27 14.56
C HIS A 50 -2.03 -16.64 13.90
N ARG A 51 -1.86 -16.72 12.60
CA ARG A 51 -1.86 -17.96 11.81
C ARG A 51 -1.06 -17.80 10.52
N GLU A 52 -0.66 -18.89 9.95
CA GLU A 52 -0.11 -18.89 8.59
C GLU A 52 -1.19 -18.46 7.57
N ASP A 53 -0.75 -17.91 6.47
CA ASP A 53 -1.63 -17.56 5.36
C ASP A 53 -2.17 -18.84 4.68
N LYS A 54 -3.30 -18.66 4.01
CA LYS A 54 -3.97 -19.70 3.22
C LYS A 54 -4.17 -19.18 1.80
N SER A 55 -4.39 -20.08 0.86
CA SER A 55 -4.68 -19.72 -0.54
C SER A 55 -5.82 -18.71 -0.68
N GLU A 56 -6.83 -18.78 0.18
CA GLU A 56 -7.95 -17.84 0.21
C GLU A 56 -7.55 -16.41 0.59
N ASP A 57 -6.45 -16.24 1.34
CA ASP A 57 -6.00 -14.91 1.76
C ASP A 57 -5.51 -14.07 0.59
N ARG A 58 -5.07 -14.67 -0.50
CA ARG A 58 -4.72 -13.98 -1.74
C ARG A 58 -5.89 -13.17 -2.29
N THR A 59 -7.11 -13.67 -2.11
CA THR A 59 -8.34 -12.97 -2.52
C THR A 59 -8.95 -12.16 -1.37
N ARG A 60 -8.99 -12.72 -0.16
CA ARG A 60 -9.66 -12.10 1.00
C ARG A 60 -8.90 -10.94 1.61
N TYR A 61 -7.56 -10.94 1.53
CA TYR A 61 -6.72 -9.83 1.98
C TYR A 61 -6.37 -8.91 0.81
N GLN A 62 -7.37 -8.63 -0.04
CA GLN A 62 -7.27 -7.70 -1.16
C GLN A 62 -8.60 -6.97 -1.34
N THR A 63 -8.56 -5.71 -1.79
CA THR A 63 -9.76 -4.92 -2.06
C THR A 63 -10.35 -5.27 -3.41
N VAL A 64 -11.67 -5.07 -3.57
CA VAL A 64 -12.36 -5.31 -4.84
C VAL A 64 -11.96 -4.32 -5.96
N TYR A 65 -11.25 -3.27 -5.61
CA TYR A 65 -10.74 -2.26 -6.54
C TYR A 65 -9.22 -2.28 -6.67
N SER A 66 -8.56 -3.34 -6.19
CA SER A 66 -7.12 -3.51 -6.42
C SER A 66 -6.83 -3.70 -7.91
N ARG A 67 -5.66 -3.25 -8.33
CA ARG A 67 -5.24 -3.26 -9.73
C ARG A 67 -3.97 -4.07 -9.89
N GLU A 68 -3.97 -5.00 -10.85
CA GLU A 68 -2.81 -5.84 -11.15
C GLU A 68 -1.63 -5.04 -11.73
N ASP A 69 -1.92 -3.94 -12.42
CA ASP A 69 -0.88 -3.03 -12.95
C ASP A 69 -0.26 -2.13 -11.86
N LYS A 70 -0.73 -2.20 -10.62
CA LYS A 70 -0.26 -1.43 -9.46
C LYS A 70 0.25 -2.33 -8.32
N LEU A 71 0.88 -3.44 -8.66
CA LEU A 71 1.50 -4.33 -7.67
C LEU A 71 2.70 -3.64 -7.00
N GLY A 72 2.96 -3.98 -5.72
CA GLY A 72 4.11 -3.48 -4.97
C GLY A 72 3.86 -3.13 -3.51
N SER A 73 2.61 -3.25 -3.02
CA SER A 73 2.28 -3.08 -1.61
C SER A 73 2.38 -4.39 -0.84
N VAL A 74 2.93 -4.34 0.38
CA VAL A 74 2.96 -5.50 1.30
C VAL A 74 1.70 -5.62 2.14
N ALA A 75 0.82 -4.62 2.14
CA ALA A 75 -0.41 -4.61 2.92
C ALA A 75 -1.58 -4.06 2.11
N ALA A 76 -2.74 -4.69 2.23
CA ALA A 76 -3.97 -4.15 1.69
C ALA A 76 -4.50 -2.98 2.54
N PRO A 77 -5.16 -1.97 1.94
CA PRO A 77 -5.81 -0.89 2.68
C PRO A 77 -7.05 -1.46 3.41
N THR A 78 -6.89 -1.81 4.70
CA THR A 78 -7.87 -2.59 5.46
C THR A 78 -9.26 -1.97 5.53
N ALA A 79 -9.37 -0.63 5.52
CA ALA A 79 -10.67 0.05 5.42
C ALA A 79 -11.42 -0.30 4.12
N GLY A 80 -10.66 -0.58 3.05
CA GLY A 80 -11.22 -0.97 1.76
C GLY A 80 -11.77 -2.39 1.71
N LEU A 81 -11.38 -3.27 2.64
CA LEU A 81 -11.89 -4.65 2.71
C LEU A 81 -13.38 -4.74 3.06
N HIS A 82 -13.98 -3.65 3.56
CA HIS A 82 -15.42 -3.55 3.76
C HIS A 82 -16.21 -3.36 2.46
N PHE A 83 -15.56 -2.96 1.37
CA PHE A 83 -16.23 -2.79 0.10
C PHE A 83 -16.41 -4.14 -0.60
N THR A 84 -17.60 -4.33 -1.13
CA THR A 84 -17.97 -5.47 -1.97
C THR A 84 -18.44 -4.97 -3.34
N PRO A 85 -18.49 -5.82 -4.38
CA PRO A 85 -19.08 -5.42 -5.66
C PRO A 85 -20.50 -4.86 -5.53
N GLN A 86 -21.29 -5.39 -4.59
CA GLN A 86 -22.65 -4.91 -4.33
C GLN A 86 -22.66 -3.49 -3.73
N ILE A 87 -21.74 -3.18 -2.81
CA ILE A 87 -21.60 -1.84 -2.27
C ILE A 87 -21.14 -0.87 -3.35
N MET A 88 -20.18 -1.25 -4.19
CA MET A 88 -19.71 -0.44 -5.32
C MET A 88 -20.86 -0.09 -6.26
N SER A 89 -21.65 -1.08 -6.68
CA SER A 89 -22.83 -0.87 -7.52
C SER A 89 -23.91 -0.01 -6.82
N ALA A 90 -24.08 -0.15 -5.51
CA ALA A 90 -25.04 0.66 -4.76
C ALA A 90 -24.61 2.13 -4.64
N LEU A 91 -23.30 2.42 -4.57
CA LEU A 91 -22.77 3.79 -4.62
C LEU A 91 -23.01 4.41 -6.00
N GLU A 92 -22.67 3.68 -7.05
CA GLU A 92 -22.88 4.11 -8.44
C GLU A 92 -24.36 4.41 -8.73
N SER A 93 -25.27 3.54 -8.29
CA SER A 93 -26.73 3.73 -8.47
C SER A 93 -27.29 4.95 -7.73
N ARG A 94 -26.54 5.51 -6.79
CA ARG A 94 -26.86 6.74 -6.04
C ARG A 94 -26.09 7.97 -6.54
N ASP A 95 -25.45 7.86 -7.69
CA ASP A 95 -24.63 8.94 -8.28
C ASP A 95 -23.49 9.40 -7.35
N ILE A 96 -22.95 8.48 -6.55
CA ILE A 96 -21.76 8.72 -5.72
C ILE A 96 -20.54 8.37 -6.55
N GLY A 97 -19.79 9.40 -6.93
CA GLY A 97 -18.56 9.25 -7.69
C GLY A 97 -17.45 8.56 -6.88
N LEU A 98 -16.74 7.66 -7.54
CA LEU A 98 -15.57 6.97 -7.00
C LEU A 98 -14.32 7.48 -7.71
N ALA A 99 -13.24 7.66 -6.96
CA ALA A 99 -11.93 8.05 -7.47
C ALA A 99 -10.84 7.29 -6.73
N GLU A 100 -9.78 6.93 -7.43
CA GLU A 100 -8.74 6.05 -6.92
C GLU A 100 -7.43 6.81 -6.72
N VAL A 101 -6.68 6.41 -5.71
CA VAL A 101 -5.29 6.78 -5.48
C VAL A 101 -4.47 5.52 -5.22
N THR A 102 -3.16 5.57 -5.43
CA THR A 102 -2.26 4.46 -5.14
C THR A 102 -1.23 4.88 -4.10
N LEU A 103 -1.02 4.03 -3.11
CA LEU A 103 0.11 4.12 -2.19
C LEU A 103 0.81 2.76 -2.18
N TYR A 104 2.08 2.74 -2.49
CA TYR A 104 2.90 1.53 -2.43
C TYR A 104 3.39 1.35 -1.00
N VAL A 105 2.57 0.63 -0.24
CA VAL A 105 2.78 0.42 1.20
C VAL A 105 3.96 -0.49 1.45
N GLY A 106 4.99 0.02 2.13
CA GLY A 106 6.19 -0.72 2.48
C GLY A 106 6.04 -1.57 3.74
N TYR A 107 7.03 -2.44 3.99
CA TYR A 107 7.06 -3.31 5.17
C TYR A 107 7.02 -2.52 6.50
N GLY A 108 7.43 -1.26 6.48
CA GLY A 108 7.38 -0.37 7.66
C GLY A 108 5.98 -0.19 8.26
N THR A 109 4.91 -0.47 7.49
CA THR A 109 3.52 -0.40 7.99
C THR A 109 3.25 -1.35 9.17
N PHE A 110 4.02 -2.43 9.29
CA PHE A 110 3.92 -3.38 10.40
C PHE A 110 4.85 -3.06 11.58
N SER A 111 5.66 -2.01 11.45
CA SER A 111 6.58 -1.61 12.52
C SER A 111 5.84 -0.83 13.60
N PRO A 112 5.96 -1.22 14.88
CA PRO A 112 5.37 -0.45 15.96
C PRO A 112 6.09 0.89 16.15
N VAL A 113 5.35 1.89 16.60
CA VAL A 113 5.94 3.15 17.09
C VAL A 113 6.76 2.83 18.33
N ARG A 114 8.06 3.14 18.34
CA ARG A 114 9.00 2.78 19.41
C ARG A 114 9.57 3.98 20.16
N CYS A 115 9.21 5.21 19.78
CA CYS A 115 9.60 6.42 20.46
C CYS A 115 8.63 6.72 21.62
N GLU A 116 9.15 7.33 22.70
CA GLU A 116 8.32 7.79 23.83
C GLU A 116 7.48 9.01 23.44
N ASP A 117 8.04 9.91 22.64
CA ASP A 117 7.33 11.05 22.08
C ASP A 117 6.97 10.77 20.60
N ILE A 118 5.70 10.83 20.30
CA ILE A 118 5.19 10.59 18.93
C ILE A 118 5.75 11.58 17.90
N ARG A 119 6.26 12.75 18.37
CA ARG A 119 6.90 13.75 17.51
C ARG A 119 8.25 13.29 16.97
N ASP A 120 8.90 12.36 17.67
CA ASP A 120 10.19 11.81 17.29
C ASP A 120 10.05 10.58 16.35
N HIS A 121 8.80 10.20 16.04
CA HIS A 121 8.57 9.08 15.15
C HIS A 121 8.95 9.42 13.71
N VAL A 122 9.87 8.62 13.17
CA VAL A 122 10.28 8.70 11.75
C VAL A 122 9.45 7.73 10.94
N MET A 123 8.58 8.28 10.08
CA MET A 123 7.79 7.47 9.15
C MET A 123 8.64 6.94 8.01
N HIS A 124 8.37 5.71 7.61
CA HIS A 124 8.95 5.15 6.40
C HIS A 124 8.39 5.87 5.17
N ALA A 125 9.29 6.17 4.23
CA ALA A 125 8.88 6.73 2.95
C ALA A 125 8.16 5.67 2.11
N GLU A 126 7.04 6.07 1.51
CA GLU A 126 6.22 5.25 0.61
C GLU A 126 5.94 6.06 -0.66
N TYR A 127 5.81 5.38 -1.80
CA TYR A 127 5.52 6.06 -3.05
C TYR A 127 4.02 6.19 -3.26
N ALA A 128 3.56 7.39 -3.60
CA ALA A 128 2.15 7.73 -3.73
C ALA A 128 1.84 8.28 -5.13
N GLU A 129 0.65 7.96 -5.62
CA GLU A 129 0.15 8.46 -6.90
C GLU A 129 -1.29 8.96 -6.76
N VAL A 130 -1.55 10.16 -7.26
CA VAL A 130 -2.88 10.72 -7.48
C VAL A 130 -3.02 10.97 -8.97
N PRO A 131 -3.82 10.17 -9.71
CA PRO A 131 -4.05 10.37 -11.13
C PRO A 131 -4.72 11.71 -11.43
N GLU A 132 -4.54 12.22 -12.66
CA GLU A 132 -5.13 13.47 -13.08
C GLU A 132 -6.67 13.45 -13.01
N GLU A 133 -7.29 12.35 -13.38
CA GLU A 133 -8.74 12.14 -13.29
C GLU A 133 -9.25 12.25 -11.86
N THR A 134 -8.52 11.68 -10.87
CA THR A 134 -8.86 11.77 -9.45
C THR A 134 -8.72 13.20 -8.96
N ALA A 135 -7.63 13.88 -9.30
CA ALA A 135 -7.43 15.29 -8.93
C ALA A 135 -8.55 16.20 -9.51
N ARG A 136 -8.93 15.98 -10.77
CA ARG A 136 -10.06 16.69 -11.39
C ARG A 136 -11.39 16.40 -10.70
N ALA A 137 -11.67 15.15 -10.36
CA ALA A 137 -12.90 14.76 -9.67
C ALA A 137 -13.02 15.43 -8.30
N ILE A 138 -11.92 15.43 -7.51
CA ILE A 138 -11.86 16.11 -6.21
C ILE A 138 -12.04 17.61 -6.35
N SER A 139 -11.34 18.25 -7.30
CA SER A 139 -11.44 19.69 -7.55
C SER A 139 -12.86 20.10 -7.93
N ARG A 140 -13.52 19.32 -8.80
CA ARG A 140 -14.92 19.56 -9.19
C ARG A 140 -15.85 19.42 -7.99
N ALA A 141 -15.73 18.35 -7.20
CA ALA A 141 -16.57 18.14 -6.03
C ALA A 141 -16.46 19.31 -5.03
N LYS A 142 -15.24 19.79 -4.78
CA LYS A 142 -15.00 20.94 -3.90
C LYS A 142 -15.57 22.24 -4.46
N ALA A 143 -15.41 22.50 -5.76
CA ALA A 143 -15.98 23.69 -6.41
C ALA A 143 -17.52 23.71 -6.37
N GLU A 144 -18.14 22.55 -6.42
CA GLU A 144 -19.60 22.36 -6.35
C GLU A 144 -20.11 22.25 -4.90
N GLY A 145 -19.24 22.38 -3.90
CA GLY A 145 -19.62 22.26 -2.48
C GLY A 145 -20.02 20.84 -2.07
N ARG A 146 -19.67 19.82 -2.85
CA ARG A 146 -19.95 18.42 -2.54
C ARG A 146 -18.90 17.85 -1.59
N PRO A 147 -19.30 16.96 -0.65
CA PRO A 147 -18.36 16.31 0.24
C PRO A 147 -17.43 15.37 -0.51
N VAL A 148 -16.17 15.33 -0.06
CA VAL A 148 -15.17 14.33 -0.48
C VAL A 148 -14.86 13.45 0.73
N VAL A 149 -15.01 12.15 0.57
CA VAL A 149 -14.79 11.16 1.63
C VAL A 149 -13.54 10.34 1.29
N ALA A 150 -12.51 10.44 2.11
CA ALA A 150 -11.34 9.59 2.02
C ALA A 150 -11.56 8.30 2.81
N VAL A 151 -11.44 7.16 2.16
CA VAL A 151 -11.59 5.85 2.81
C VAL A 151 -10.23 5.29 3.16
N GLY A 152 -9.97 5.21 4.48
CA GLY A 152 -8.74 4.66 5.05
C GLY A 152 -7.58 5.67 5.15
N THR A 153 -6.65 5.33 6.04
CA THR A 153 -5.45 6.14 6.29
C THR A 153 -4.54 6.22 5.07
N THR A 154 -4.49 5.18 4.25
CA THR A 154 -3.78 5.15 2.97
C THR A 154 -4.22 6.31 2.06
N THR A 155 -5.53 6.44 1.86
CA THR A 155 -6.10 7.51 1.03
C THR A 155 -5.86 8.89 1.64
N SER A 156 -6.10 9.05 2.93
CA SER A 156 -5.86 10.32 3.63
C SER A 156 -4.40 10.75 3.51
N ARG A 157 -3.45 9.83 3.77
CA ARG A 157 -2.02 10.12 3.66
C ARG A 157 -1.62 10.52 2.25
N THR A 158 -2.12 9.82 1.23
CA THR A 158 -1.83 10.15 -0.18
C THR A 158 -2.35 11.55 -0.56
N LEU A 159 -3.57 11.89 -0.16
CA LEU A 159 -4.15 13.20 -0.47
C LEU A 159 -3.48 14.33 0.30
N GLU A 160 -3.13 14.14 1.56
CA GLU A 160 -2.38 15.12 2.35
C GLU A 160 -0.95 15.31 1.81
N SER A 161 -0.32 14.24 1.33
CA SER A 161 0.98 14.33 0.66
C SER A 161 0.92 15.16 -0.61
N MET A 162 -0.09 14.93 -1.43
CA MET A 162 -0.36 15.74 -2.63
C MET A 162 -0.56 17.22 -2.26
N ALA A 163 -1.43 17.48 -1.29
CA ALA A 163 -1.76 18.86 -0.88
C ALA A 163 -0.53 19.58 -0.32
N THR A 164 0.31 18.89 0.45
CA THR A 164 1.55 19.41 1.01
C THR A 164 2.57 19.74 -0.09
N ALA A 165 2.75 18.81 -1.04
CA ALA A 165 3.74 18.97 -2.11
C ALA A 165 3.36 20.05 -3.13
N LEU A 166 2.08 20.18 -3.45
CA LEU A 166 1.59 21.06 -4.51
C LEU A 166 0.99 22.38 -3.99
N GLY A 167 0.78 22.51 -2.69
CA GLY A 167 0.00 23.63 -2.12
C GLY A 167 -1.48 23.58 -2.50
N GLY A 168 -2.01 22.45 -2.97
CA GLY A 168 -3.38 22.31 -3.44
C GLY A 168 -3.68 20.94 -4.05
N ILE A 169 -4.73 20.88 -4.87
CA ILE A 169 -5.17 19.65 -5.53
C ILE A 169 -4.64 19.61 -6.97
N GLY A 170 -3.95 18.55 -7.31
CA GLY A 170 -3.41 18.30 -8.66
C GLY A 170 -2.96 16.87 -8.83
N PRO A 171 -2.59 16.45 -10.04
CA PRO A 171 -1.95 15.14 -10.24
C PRO A 171 -0.63 15.11 -9.48
N PHE A 172 -0.36 13.99 -8.82
CA PHE A 172 0.80 13.85 -7.96
C PHE A 172 1.42 12.46 -8.10
N GLN A 173 2.74 12.43 -8.14
CA GLN A 173 3.53 11.21 -8.04
C GLN A 173 4.79 11.54 -7.25
N GLY A 174 5.05 10.80 -6.18
CA GLY A 174 6.23 11.07 -5.36
C GLY A 174 6.29 10.26 -4.08
N TRP A 175 7.44 10.36 -3.42
CA TRP A 175 7.65 9.77 -2.11
C TRP A 175 7.04 10.64 -1.02
N THR A 176 6.45 9.99 -0.03
CA THR A 176 5.88 10.63 1.15
C THR A 176 6.32 9.92 2.41
N ASP A 177 6.72 10.69 3.40
CA ASP A 177 7.03 10.26 4.76
C ASP A 177 6.20 11.01 5.80
N ILE A 178 5.12 11.69 5.35
CA ILE A 178 4.27 12.44 6.27
C ILE A 178 3.66 11.52 7.32
N PHE A 179 3.65 12.00 8.55
CA PHE A 179 3.01 11.35 9.68
C PHE A 179 1.83 12.20 10.15
N ILE A 180 0.61 11.71 9.87
CA ILE A 180 -0.62 12.37 10.30
C ILE A 180 -0.87 12.02 11.75
N ARG A 181 -0.89 13.03 12.60
CA ARG A 181 -1.10 12.92 14.05
C ARG A 181 -2.02 14.04 14.55
N PRO A 182 -2.64 13.89 15.71
CA PRO A 182 -3.43 14.96 16.35
C PRO A 182 -2.64 16.23 16.58
#